data_35c306cc05754ecc816b844d5d53114e
#
_entry.id   35c306cc05754ecc816b844d5d53114e
#
_cell.length_a   1.000
_cell.length_b   1.000
_cell.length_c   1.000
_cell.angle_alpha   90.00
_cell.angle_beta   90.00
_cell.angle_gamma   90.00
#
_symmetry.space_group_name_H-M   'P 1'
#
loop_
_entity.id
_entity.type
_entity.pdbx_description
1 polymer ?
#
loop_
_entity_poly.entity_id
_entity_poly.type
_entity_poly.pdbx_seq_one_letter_code
_entity_poly.pdbx_strand_id
1 'polypeptide(L)'
;MNLKLLSKSNIVVFGDVMLDRYVSGSVDRVSPEAPVPVLKPIKEEIRLGGAANVALNLSSLGSKVSLIGISGKDYSSAQIIKLLKENKIKSELVKSSLPTITKLRLLSSKQQLLRVDNEEEFTKVDWKSVKRRFDKSILQKSNNLLIISDYGKGTLQDIPAVIRKAKKLKKTVLVDPKGDNFSKYKGADVITPNFSEFIGEVGPVRSEREITTKAKDLIKSLNLGALLVTRGSEGMILFNKEKGKVVRSDFPTQAKEVFDVSGAGDTVIASLAAALSTGLDMTSAVKLANVAAGIVVGKSGTATAS
;
A
#
# COMPACT_ATOMS: atom_id res chain seq x y z
N MET A 1 -13.03 -18.90 -9.49
CA MET A 1 -12.79 -18.45 -8.10
C MET A 1 -14.12 -18.01 -7.49
N ASN A 2 -14.47 -18.46 -6.28
CA ASN A 2 -15.70 -18.03 -5.63
C ASN A 2 -15.45 -16.73 -4.86
N LEU A 3 -15.72 -15.58 -5.47
CA LEU A 3 -15.54 -14.24 -4.88
C LEU A 3 -16.30 -14.06 -3.54
N LYS A 4 -17.35 -14.88 -3.28
CA LYS A 4 -18.08 -14.87 -2.01
C LYS A 4 -17.20 -15.27 -0.81
N LEU A 5 -16.07 -15.94 -1.03
CA LEU A 5 -15.12 -16.27 0.03
C LEU A 5 -14.36 -15.04 0.55
N LEU A 6 -14.17 -14.01 -0.29
CA LEU A 6 -13.51 -12.77 0.10
C LEU A 6 -14.25 -12.04 1.23
N SER A 7 -15.59 -12.14 1.27
CA SER A 7 -16.41 -11.54 2.33
C SER A 7 -16.23 -12.16 3.73
N LYS A 8 -15.58 -13.31 3.81
CA LYS A 8 -15.24 -13.98 5.09
C LYS A 8 -13.89 -13.56 5.64
N SER A 9 -13.06 -12.85 4.84
CA SER A 9 -11.75 -12.40 5.28
C SER A 9 -11.85 -11.23 6.25
N ASN A 10 -11.02 -11.26 7.30
CA ASN A 10 -10.85 -10.17 8.25
C ASN A 10 -9.38 -9.78 8.25
N ILE A 11 -9.09 -8.59 7.75
CA ILE A 11 -7.73 -8.12 7.50
C ILE A 11 -7.48 -6.85 8.30
N VAL A 12 -6.33 -6.82 8.99
CA VAL A 12 -5.84 -5.62 9.64
C VAL A 12 -4.85 -4.94 8.70
N VAL A 13 -5.08 -3.67 8.40
CA VAL A 13 -4.12 -2.80 7.72
C VAL A 13 -3.54 -1.87 8.77
N PHE A 14 -2.22 -1.85 8.90
CA PHE A 14 -1.49 -0.99 9.81
C PHE A 14 -0.42 -0.21 9.03
N GLY A 15 -0.52 1.11 9.01
CA GLY A 15 0.42 1.91 8.23
C GLY A 15 0.12 3.41 8.19
N ASP A 16 0.86 4.08 7.30
CA ASP A 16 0.78 5.51 7.11
C ASP A 16 -0.46 5.89 6.31
N VAL A 17 -1.35 6.65 6.95
CA VAL A 17 -2.61 7.11 6.36
C VAL A 17 -2.43 8.51 5.80
N MET A 18 -2.93 8.74 4.59
CA MET A 18 -2.87 10.04 3.95
C MET A 18 -4.13 10.35 3.13
N LEU A 19 -4.30 11.62 2.79
CA LEU A 19 -5.37 12.11 1.93
C LEU A 19 -4.78 12.61 0.61
N ASP A 20 -5.19 12.03 -0.50
CA ASP A 20 -4.89 12.52 -1.83
C ASP A 20 -5.98 13.51 -2.26
N ARG A 21 -5.56 14.72 -2.68
CA ARG A 21 -6.44 15.77 -3.19
C ARG A 21 -6.05 16.10 -4.62
N TYR A 22 -7.03 16.12 -5.50
CA TYR A 22 -6.85 16.43 -6.92
C TYR A 22 -7.69 17.66 -7.24
N VAL A 23 -7.04 18.78 -7.54
CA VAL A 23 -7.69 20.00 -8.01
C VAL A 23 -7.45 20.13 -9.51
N SER A 24 -8.48 19.95 -10.29
CA SER A 24 -8.43 20.10 -11.75
C SER A 24 -9.10 21.39 -12.20
N GLY A 25 -8.53 22.01 -13.24
CA GLY A 25 -9.02 23.28 -13.75
C GLY A 25 -8.44 23.64 -15.11
N SER A 26 -8.68 24.89 -15.55
CA SER A 26 -8.08 25.48 -16.74
C SER A 26 -6.91 26.39 -16.37
N VAL A 27 -5.96 26.50 -17.30
CA VAL A 27 -4.86 27.47 -17.25
C VAL A 27 -4.92 28.29 -18.53
N ASP A 28 -5.42 29.50 -18.39
CA ASP A 28 -5.67 30.40 -19.54
C ASP A 28 -4.69 31.56 -19.56
N ARG A 29 -3.89 31.78 -18.53
CA ARG A 29 -2.92 32.89 -18.41
C ARG A 29 -1.74 32.53 -17.50
N VAL A 30 -0.66 33.27 -17.69
CA VAL A 30 0.49 33.35 -16.79
C VAL A 30 0.25 34.48 -15.78
N SER A 31 0.75 34.30 -14.55
CA SER A 31 0.66 35.36 -13.52
C SER A 31 1.47 36.60 -13.92
N PRO A 32 0.96 37.81 -13.65
CA PRO A 32 1.77 39.03 -13.79
C PRO A 32 2.83 39.18 -12.70
N GLU A 33 2.72 38.40 -11.59
CA GLU A 33 3.63 38.50 -10.44
C GLU A 33 4.87 37.60 -10.59
N ALA A 34 4.77 36.54 -11.40
CA ALA A 34 5.85 35.57 -11.62
C ALA A 34 5.55 34.73 -12.88
N PRO A 35 6.55 34.13 -13.54
CA PRO A 35 6.34 33.29 -14.73
C PRO A 35 5.75 31.91 -14.38
N VAL A 36 4.61 31.89 -13.72
CA VAL A 36 3.88 30.70 -13.28
C VAL A 36 2.46 30.68 -13.84
N PRO A 37 1.91 29.52 -14.20
CA PRO A 37 0.54 29.38 -14.65
C PRO A 37 -0.46 29.73 -13.55
N VAL A 38 -1.58 30.36 -13.92
CA VAL A 38 -2.72 30.60 -13.01
C VAL A 38 -3.77 29.56 -13.27
N LEU A 39 -3.92 28.62 -12.32
CA LEU A 39 -4.95 27.58 -12.36
C LEU A 39 -6.27 28.16 -11.87
N LYS A 40 -7.33 28.08 -12.70
CA LYS A 40 -8.71 28.34 -12.32
C LYS A 40 -9.38 27.02 -11.96
N PRO A 41 -9.63 26.73 -10.67
CA PRO A 41 -10.21 25.45 -10.24
C PRO A 41 -11.62 25.26 -10.81
N ILE A 42 -11.92 24.05 -11.28
CA ILE A 42 -13.24 23.63 -11.75
C ILE A 42 -13.78 22.50 -10.87
N LYS A 43 -12.92 21.58 -10.47
CA LYS A 43 -13.31 20.38 -9.70
C LYS A 43 -12.24 20.05 -8.67
N GLU A 44 -12.69 19.63 -7.48
CA GLU A 44 -11.85 19.00 -6.49
C GLU A 44 -12.32 17.57 -6.21
N GLU A 45 -11.40 16.64 -6.19
CA GLU A 45 -11.63 15.24 -5.78
C GLU A 45 -10.73 14.91 -4.61
N ILE A 46 -11.29 14.19 -3.64
CA ILE A 46 -10.60 13.75 -2.43
C ILE A 46 -10.61 12.22 -2.41
N ARG A 47 -9.45 11.61 -2.20
CA ARG A 47 -9.30 10.15 -2.18
C ARG A 47 -8.46 9.68 -1.00
N LEU A 48 -8.70 8.45 -0.57
CA LEU A 48 -7.87 7.77 0.42
C LEU A 48 -6.52 7.40 -0.19
N GLY A 49 -5.41 7.68 0.52
CA GLY A 49 -4.05 7.37 0.10
C GLY A 49 -3.30 6.51 1.13
N GLY A 50 -2.20 5.90 0.72
CA GLY A 50 -1.37 5.02 1.54
C GLY A 50 -2.15 3.85 2.14
N ALA A 51 -1.94 3.57 3.42
CA ALA A 51 -2.64 2.49 4.12
C ALA A 51 -4.17 2.58 4.03
N ALA A 52 -4.73 3.78 3.90
CA ALA A 52 -6.17 3.96 3.72
C ALA A 52 -6.63 3.54 2.32
N ASN A 53 -5.80 3.70 1.28
CA ASN A 53 -6.08 3.18 -0.06
C ASN A 53 -5.98 1.65 -0.11
N VAL A 54 -5.01 1.04 0.58
CA VAL A 54 -4.95 -0.43 0.77
C VAL A 54 -6.25 -0.94 1.41
N ALA A 55 -6.70 -0.27 2.47
CA ALA A 55 -7.94 -0.63 3.16
C ALA A 55 -9.19 -0.48 2.25
N LEU A 56 -9.22 0.56 1.42
CA LEU A 56 -10.30 0.79 0.44
C LEU A 56 -10.34 -0.32 -0.60
N ASN A 57 -9.19 -0.70 -1.18
CA ASN A 57 -9.10 -1.80 -2.13
C ASN A 57 -9.60 -3.12 -1.54
N LEU A 58 -9.21 -3.45 -0.31
CA LEU A 58 -9.69 -4.63 0.41
C LEU A 58 -11.21 -4.61 0.61
N SER A 59 -11.75 -3.48 1.04
CA SER A 59 -13.21 -3.33 1.27
C SER A 59 -13.99 -3.46 -0.03
N SER A 60 -13.49 -2.89 -1.15
CA SER A 60 -14.11 -3.01 -2.47
C SER A 60 -14.13 -4.45 -2.99
N LEU A 61 -13.16 -5.27 -2.59
CA LEU A 61 -13.14 -6.70 -2.85
C LEU A 61 -14.03 -7.51 -1.90
N GLY A 62 -14.71 -6.85 -0.95
CA GLY A 62 -15.65 -7.47 -0.02
C GLY A 62 -15.05 -7.93 1.31
N SER A 63 -13.77 -7.72 1.57
CA SER A 63 -13.11 -8.07 2.84
C SER A 63 -13.58 -7.17 3.99
N LYS A 64 -13.66 -7.72 5.21
CA LYS A 64 -13.81 -6.92 6.43
C LYS A 64 -12.46 -6.36 6.84
N VAL A 65 -12.37 -5.03 6.96
CA VAL A 65 -11.10 -4.34 7.16
C VAL A 65 -11.11 -3.51 8.43
N SER A 66 -10.02 -3.60 9.20
CA SER A 66 -9.69 -2.68 10.30
C SER A 66 -8.42 -1.91 9.92
N LEU A 67 -8.54 -0.59 9.80
CA LEU A 67 -7.41 0.29 9.51
C LEU A 67 -6.88 0.92 10.79
N ILE A 68 -5.60 0.73 11.05
CA ILE A 68 -4.86 1.31 12.18
C ILE A 68 -3.83 2.29 11.61
N GLY A 69 -3.80 3.50 12.12
CA GLY A 69 -2.89 4.54 11.66
C GLY A 69 -2.97 5.80 12.51
N ILE A 70 -2.33 6.85 12.03
CA ILE A 70 -2.34 8.17 12.68
C ILE A 70 -2.89 9.19 11.69
N SER A 71 -3.64 10.16 12.20
CA SER A 71 -4.08 11.35 11.47
C SER A 71 -4.12 12.56 12.40
N GLY A 72 -4.10 13.76 11.85
CA GLY A 72 -4.21 14.99 12.63
C GLY A 72 -5.59 15.22 13.24
N LYS A 73 -5.76 16.41 13.84
CA LYS A 73 -7.05 16.93 14.36
C LYS A 73 -7.60 18.01 13.43
N ASP A 74 -7.62 17.75 12.14
CA ASP A 74 -7.89 18.71 11.07
C ASP A 74 -9.00 18.26 10.12
N TYR A 75 -9.33 19.14 9.16
CA TYR A 75 -10.33 18.88 8.12
C TYR A 75 -9.98 17.63 7.29
N SER A 76 -8.72 17.44 6.92
CA SER A 76 -8.28 16.29 6.14
C SER A 76 -8.54 14.97 6.86
N SER A 77 -8.32 14.95 8.18
CA SER A 77 -8.65 13.80 9.01
C SER A 77 -10.16 13.51 9.05
N ALA A 78 -10.99 14.56 9.11
CA ALA A 78 -12.45 14.40 9.08
C ALA A 78 -12.90 13.79 7.74
N GLN A 79 -12.31 14.21 6.62
CA GLN A 79 -12.57 13.64 5.29
C GLN A 79 -12.18 12.17 5.21
N ILE A 80 -10.98 11.80 5.71
CA ILE A 80 -10.55 10.40 5.77
C ILE A 80 -11.57 9.56 6.54
N ILE A 81 -11.98 9.99 7.74
CA ILE A 81 -12.94 9.25 8.59
C ILE A 81 -14.29 9.08 7.88
N LYS A 82 -14.77 10.13 7.20
CA LYS A 82 -15.99 10.08 6.40
C LYS A 82 -15.89 9.01 5.31
N LEU A 83 -14.83 9.06 4.50
CA LEU A 83 -14.60 8.10 3.41
C LEU A 83 -14.45 6.66 3.92
N LEU A 84 -13.74 6.44 5.04
CA LEU A 84 -13.62 5.12 5.65
C LEU A 84 -14.99 4.58 6.09
N LYS A 85 -15.83 5.42 6.69
CA LYS A 85 -17.20 5.03 7.12
C LYS A 85 -18.08 4.68 5.94
N GLU A 86 -18.08 5.48 4.88
CA GLU A 86 -18.83 5.25 3.65
C GLU A 86 -18.45 3.90 3.01
N ASN A 87 -17.18 3.53 3.10
CA ASN A 87 -16.65 2.27 2.58
C ASN A 87 -16.64 1.12 3.60
N LYS A 88 -17.37 1.23 4.73
CA LYS A 88 -17.50 0.19 5.76
C LYS A 88 -16.18 -0.30 6.35
N ILE A 89 -15.16 0.55 6.36
CA ILE A 89 -13.85 0.25 6.93
C ILE A 89 -13.85 0.65 8.40
N LYS A 90 -13.50 -0.29 9.29
CA LYS A 90 -13.36 0.01 10.72
C LYS A 90 -12.14 0.88 10.95
N SER A 91 -12.36 2.12 11.38
CA SER A 91 -11.29 3.08 11.65
C SER A 91 -10.80 2.98 13.10
N GLU A 92 -9.51 2.70 13.27
CA GLU A 92 -8.79 2.71 14.56
C GLU A 92 -7.67 3.78 14.52
N LEU A 93 -7.97 4.96 13.95
CA LEU A 93 -7.01 6.06 13.83
C LEU A 93 -6.75 6.74 15.17
N VAL A 94 -5.47 7.02 15.46
CA VAL A 94 -5.02 7.85 16.56
C VAL A 94 -4.92 9.30 16.08
N LYS A 95 -5.34 10.25 16.92
CA LYS A 95 -5.26 11.67 16.64
C LYS A 95 -3.95 12.25 17.17
N SER A 96 -3.13 12.77 16.27
CA SER A 96 -1.92 13.53 16.57
C SER A 96 -2.21 15.03 16.69
N SER A 97 -1.27 15.77 17.29
CA SER A 97 -1.22 17.23 17.20
C SER A 97 -0.63 17.71 15.86
N LEU A 98 0.11 16.84 15.16
CA LEU A 98 0.63 17.13 13.83
C LEU A 98 -0.48 17.06 12.78
N PRO A 99 -0.33 17.76 11.64
CA PRO A 99 -1.32 17.74 10.56
C PRO A 99 -1.45 16.35 9.93
N THR A 100 -2.61 16.08 9.35
CA THR A 100 -2.82 14.89 8.53
C THR A 100 -1.98 14.99 7.26
N ILE A 101 -1.28 13.92 6.93
CA ILE A 101 -0.50 13.84 5.69
C ILE A 101 -1.44 14.04 4.51
N THR A 102 -1.13 15.02 3.65
CA THR A 102 -1.92 15.30 2.45
C THR A 102 -1.02 15.47 1.23
N LYS A 103 -1.49 14.99 0.09
CA LYS A 103 -0.85 15.16 -1.21
C LYS A 103 -1.80 15.87 -2.15
N LEU A 104 -1.57 17.17 -2.36
CA LEU A 104 -2.37 17.99 -3.28
C LEU A 104 -1.75 17.96 -4.67
N ARG A 105 -2.53 17.55 -5.68
CA ARG A 105 -2.13 17.57 -7.08
C ARG A 105 -2.98 18.61 -7.83
N LEU A 106 -2.31 19.54 -8.48
CA LEU A 106 -2.93 20.54 -9.35
C LEU A 106 -2.83 20.05 -10.79
N LEU A 107 -3.97 19.96 -11.47
CA LEU A 107 -4.10 19.37 -12.80
C LEU A 107 -4.76 20.34 -13.77
N SER A 108 -4.24 20.41 -15.00
CA SER A 108 -4.90 21.07 -16.12
C SER A 108 -4.92 20.14 -17.32
N SER A 109 -6.09 19.93 -17.93
CA SER A 109 -6.24 19.11 -19.14
C SER A 109 -5.53 17.75 -19.08
N LYS A 110 -5.60 17.04 -17.95
CA LYS A 110 -4.92 15.75 -17.63
C LYS A 110 -3.42 15.84 -17.33
N GLN A 111 -2.79 17.03 -17.42
CA GLN A 111 -1.40 17.23 -17.06
C GLN A 111 -1.29 17.66 -15.60
N GLN A 112 -0.41 17.01 -14.83
CA GLN A 112 -0.06 17.46 -13.49
C GLN A 112 0.88 18.66 -13.58
N LEU A 113 0.45 19.80 -13.04
CA LEU A 113 1.22 21.04 -13.02
C LEU A 113 2.15 21.10 -11.81
N LEU A 114 1.63 20.70 -10.65
CA LEU A 114 2.34 20.76 -9.38
C LEU A 114 1.79 19.70 -8.41
N ARG A 115 2.64 19.22 -7.51
CA ARG A 115 2.25 18.48 -6.32
C ARG A 115 2.76 19.20 -5.09
N VAL A 116 1.88 19.39 -4.10
CA VAL A 116 2.22 19.94 -2.80
C VAL A 116 2.01 18.84 -1.76
N ASP A 117 3.09 18.44 -1.10
CA ASP A 117 3.07 17.44 -0.05
C ASP A 117 3.12 18.14 1.31
N ASN A 118 2.02 18.07 2.07
CA ASN A 118 1.98 18.50 3.47
C ASN A 118 2.15 17.25 4.33
N GLU A 119 3.36 17.05 4.83
CA GLU A 119 3.73 15.87 5.57
C GLU A 119 4.77 16.17 6.64
N GLU A 120 4.47 15.71 7.85
CA GLU A 120 5.38 15.72 8.98
C GLU A 120 5.47 14.29 9.54
N GLU A 121 6.63 13.92 10.07
CA GLU A 121 6.86 12.61 10.64
C GLU A 121 6.25 12.51 12.03
N PHE A 122 5.39 11.52 12.27
CA PHE A 122 4.73 11.33 13.56
C PHE A 122 5.71 10.95 14.68
N THR A 123 5.42 11.43 15.88
CA THR A 123 6.31 11.34 17.03
C THR A 123 6.24 10.00 17.77
N LYS A 124 7.21 9.77 18.69
CA LYS A 124 7.20 8.61 19.59
C LYS A 124 5.97 8.57 20.52
N VAL A 125 5.37 9.72 20.83
CA VAL A 125 4.15 9.79 21.64
C VAL A 125 2.96 9.21 20.87
N ASP A 126 2.86 9.57 19.60
CA ASP A 126 1.83 9.03 18.69
C ASP A 126 2.01 7.52 18.52
N TRP A 127 3.24 7.03 18.37
CA TRP A 127 3.58 5.61 18.30
C TRP A 127 3.05 4.81 19.49
N LYS A 128 3.23 5.30 20.71
CA LYS A 128 2.77 4.63 21.93
C LYS A 128 1.25 4.41 21.91
N SER A 129 0.52 5.37 21.38
CA SER A 129 -0.93 5.33 21.30
C SER A 129 -1.41 4.41 20.18
N VAL A 130 -0.80 4.47 18.99
CA VAL A 130 -1.18 3.62 17.86
C VAL A 130 -0.81 2.15 18.10
N LYS A 131 0.34 1.90 18.75
CA LYS A 131 0.76 0.56 19.13
C LYS A 131 -0.26 -0.10 20.06
N ARG A 132 -0.85 0.64 21.00
CA ARG A 132 -1.90 0.12 21.89
C ARG A 132 -3.14 -0.32 21.12
N ARG A 133 -3.54 0.44 20.08
CA ARG A 133 -4.65 0.05 19.19
C ARG A 133 -4.30 -1.18 18.36
N PHE A 134 -3.10 -1.24 17.81
CA PHE A 134 -2.60 -2.42 17.12
C PHE A 134 -2.65 -3.66 18.03
N ASP A 135 -2.11 -3.54 19.23
CA ASP A 135 -2.06 -4.64 20.21
C ASP A 135 -3.45 -5.20 20.53
N LYS A 136 -4.46 -4.33 20.64
CA LYS A 136 -5.86 -4.74 20.86
C LYS A 136 -6.46 -5.41 19.61
N SER A 137 -6.21 -4.84 18.43
CA SER A 137 -6.79 -5.33 17.19
C SER A 137 -6.23 -6.68 16.76
N ILE A 138 -4.90 -6.88 16.86
CA ILE A 138 -4.24 -8.09 16.40
C ILE A 138 -4.59 -9.33 17.25
N LEU A 139 -5.02 -9.12 18.49
CA LEU A 139 -5.47 -10.21 19.40
C LEU A 139 -6.82 -10.82 18.98
N GLN A 140 -7.62 -10.13 18.16
CA GLN A 140 -8.89 -10.67 17.70
C GLN A 140 -8.66 -11.93 16.86
N LYS A 141 -9.30 -13.03 17.24
CA LYS A 141 -9.13 -14.35 16.57
C LYS A 141 -9.57 -14.31 15.10
N SER A 142 -10.58 -13.49 14.77
CA SER A 142 -11.07 -13.35 13.40
C SER A 142 -10.07 -12.68 12.44
N ASN A 143 -9.11 -11.90 12.94
CA ASN A 143 -8.11 -11.22 12.14
C ASN A 143 -6.98 -12.18 11.81
N ASN A 144 -6.99 -12.78 10.63
CA ASN A 144 -6.01 -13.81 10.25
C ASN A 144 -4.79 -13.27 9.53
N LEU A 145 -4.88 -12.04 9.00
CA LEU A 145 -3.86 -11.43 8.16
C LEU A 145 -3.61 -9.98 8.56
N LEU A 146 -2.33 -9.59 8.60
CA LEU A 146 -1.84 -8.24 8.81
C LEU A 146 -1.17 -7.74 7.54
N ILE A 147 -1.56 -6.56 7.08
CA ILE A 147 -0.79 -5.79 6.09
C ILE A 147 -0.09 -4.64 6.83
N ILE A 148 1.21 -4.52 6.62
CA ILE A 148 2.02 -3.38 7.01
C ILE A 148 2.22 -2.55 5.74
N SER A 149 1.66 -1.32 5.70
CA SER A 149 1.80 -0.38 4.60
C SER A 149 2.71 0.77 5.06
N ASP A 150 4.00 0.65 4.74
CA ASP A 150 5.05 1.57 5.18
C ASP A 150 5.33 2.62 4.10
N TYR A 151 5.19 3.89 4.46
CA TYR A 151 5.54 5.04 3.62
C TYR A 151 6.63 5.90 4.29
N GLY A 152 7.17 5.45 5.45
CA GLY A 152 8.21 6.15 6.17
C GLY A 152 7.74 7.47 6.80
N LYS A 153 6.47 7.54 7.27
CA LYS A 153 5.88 8.75 7.83
C LYS A 153 5.69 8.70 9.36
N GLY A 154 6.35 7.75 10.02
CA GLY A 154 6.42 7.67 11.48
C GLY A 154 5.27 6.93 12.17
N THR A 155 4.25 6.45 11.46
CA THR A 155 3.22 5.58 12.06
C THR A 155 3.81 4.26 12.54
N LEU A 156 4.87 3.76 11.87
CA LEU A 156 5.47 2.44 12.07
C LEU A 156 6.91 2.57 12.62
N GLN A 157 7.09 2.82 13.92
CA GLN A 157 8.42 3.06 14.51
C GLN A 157 9.15 1.78 14.96
N ASP A 158 8.43 0.67 15.22
CA ASP A 158 9.03 -0.61 15.62
C ASP A 158 8.38 -1.77 14.85
N ILE A 159 8.63 -1.79 13.56
CA ILE A 159 8.11 -2.83 12.65
C ILE A 159 8.56 -4.23 13.08
N PRO A 160 9.83 -4.46 13.51
CA PRO A 160 10.24 -5.78 13.98
C PRO A 160 9.40 -6.31 15.14
N ALA A 161 9.02 -5.46 16.11
CA ALA A 161 8.16 -5.90 17.22
C ALA A 161 6.73 -6.19 16.76
N VAL A 162 6.20 -5.40 15.80
CA VAL A 162 4.89 -5.64 15.18
C VAL A 162 4.86 -7.00 14.50
N ILE A 163 5.85 -7.31 13.66
CA ILE A 163 5.97 -8.59 12.95
C ILE A 163 6.10 -9.74 13.94
N ARG A 164 7.04 -9.66 14.90
CA ARG A 164 7.22 -10.71 15.92
C ARG A 164 5.92 -11.01 16.67
N LYS A 165 5.16 -9.97 17.04
CA LYS A 165 3.88 -10.14 17.74
C LYS A 165 2.84 -10.82 16.87
N ALA A 166 2.68 -10.41 15.61
CA ALA A 166 1.76 -11.02 14.67
C ALA A 166 2.11 -12.50 14.42
N LYS A 167 3.40 -12.78 14.20
CA LYS A 167 3.89 -14.17 13.99
C LYS A 167 3.70 -15.05 15.22
N LYS A 168 3.91 -14.54 16.44
CA LYS A 168 3.60 -15.27 17.69
C LYS A 168 2.11 -15.64 17.79
N LEU A 169 1.24 -14.82 17.23
CA LEU A 169 -0.20 -15.06 17.15
C LEU A 169 -0.61 -15.86 15.89
N LYS A 170 0.36 -16.44 15.16
CA LYS A 170 0.16 -17.22 13.93
C LYS A 170 -0.60 -16.45 12.83
N LYS A 171 -0.46 -15.13 12.78
CA LYS A 171 -1.02 -14.30 11.71
C LYS A 171 -0.10 -14.30 10.49
N THR A 172 -0.68 -14.27 9.31
CA THR A 172 0.07 -14.01 8.06
C THR A 172 0.39 -12.53 7.96
N VAL A 173 1.64 -12.18 7.65
CA VAL A 173 2.12 -10.80 7.58
C VAL A 173 2.59 -10.48 6.17
N LEU A 174 1.93 -9.53 5.52
CA LEU A 174 2.35 -8.94 4.26
C LEU A 174 2.87 -7.53 4.52
N VAL A 175 3.91 -7.13 3.78
CA VAL A 175 4.49 -5.79 3.90
C VAL A 175 4.62 -5.14 2.53
N ASP A 176 4.07 -3.95 2.40
CA ASP A 176 4.43 -3.01 1.34
C ASP A 176 5.56 -2.13 1.88
N PRO A 177 6.80 -2.35 1.40
CA PRO A 177 7.99 -1.78 2.02
C PRO A 177 8.25 -0.35 1.56
N LYS A 178 9.08 0.39 2.33
CA LYS A 178 9.61 1.69 1.94
C LYS A 178 11.10 1.79 2.25
N GLY A 179 11.82 2.44 1.32
CA GLY A 179 13.25 2.70 1.45
C GLY A 179 14.11 1.58 0.87
N ASP A 180 15.37 1.59 1.28
CA ASP A 180 16.45 0.73 0.81
C ASP A 180 17.04 -0.16 1.92
N ASN A 181 16.36 -0.27 3.06
CA ASN A 181 16.73 -1.15 4.17
C ASN A 181 15.54 -2.00 4.59
N PHE A 182 15.51 -3.24 4.12
CA PHE A 182 14.44 -4.20 4.42
C PHE A 182 14.69 -5.05 5.66
N SER A 183 15.81 -4.85 6.38
CA SER A 183 16.12 -5.60 7.61
C SER A 183 15.02 -5.46 8.67
N LYS A 184 14.32 -4.32 8.71
CA LYS A 184 13.18 -4.05 9.58
C LYS A 184 11.95 -4.94 9.31
N TYR A 185 11.88 -5.60 8.14
CA TYR A 185 10.77 -6.48 7.76
C TYR A 185 11.07 -7.97 7.96
N LYS A 186 12.20 -8.30 8.59
CA LYS A 186 12.61 -9.68 8.85
C LYS A 186 11.51 -10.51 9.52
N GLY A 187 11.23 -11.68 8.96
CA GLY A 187 10.21 -12.61 9.43
C GLY A 187 8.79 -12.37 8.90
N ALA A 188 8.58 -11.41 8.01
CA ALA A 188 7.35 -11.28 7.26
C ALA A 188 7.12 -12.51 6.36
N ASP A 189 5.87 -12.82 6.03
CA ASP A 189 5.57 -13.91 5.10
C ASP A 189 5.79 -13.46 3.65
N VAL A 190 5.39 -12.24 3.32
CA VAL A 190 5.56 -11.67 1.97
C VAL A 190 5.97 -10.21 2.07
N ILE A 191 6.87 -9.77 1.21
CA ILE A 191 7.10 -8.34 0.93
C ILE A 191 6.88 -8.05 -0.55
N THR A 192 6.36 -6.84 -0.87
CA THR A 192 5.91 -6.47 -2.22
C THR A 192 6.61 -5.21 -2.75
N PRO A 193 7.96 -5.14 -2.79
CA PRO A 193 8.65 -3.97 -3.29
C PRO A 193 8.39 -3.75 -4.78
N ASN A 194 8.45 -2.49 -5.21
CA ASN A 194 8.66 -2.21 -6.62
C ASN A 194 10.13 -2.46 -7.01
N PHE A 195 10.42 -2.47 -8.31
CA PHE A 195 11.76 -2.80 -8.80
C PHE A 195 12.83 -1.82 -8.32
N SER A 196 12.49 -0.54 -8.20
CA SER A 196 13.42 0.48 -7.68
C SER A 196 13.76 0.25 -6.20
N GLU A 197 12.76 -0.08 -5.38
CA GLU A 197 12.96 -0.42 -3.96
C GLU A 197 13.75 -1.71 -3.80
N PHE A 198 13.48 -2.73 -4.65
CA PHE A 198 14.27 -3.96 -4.67
C PHE A 198 15.73 -3.67 -5.00
N ILE A 199 16.01 -2.87 -6.03
CA ILE A 199 17.38 -2.46 -6.39
C ILE A 199 18.03 -1.65 -5.28
N GLY A 200 17.31 -0.76 -4.61
CA GLY A 200 17.80 0.00 -3.46
C GLY A 200 18.34 -0.92 -2.36
N GLU A 201 17.60 -1.99 -2.02
CA GLU A 201 18.00 -2.97 -1.00
C GLU A 201 19.18 -3.86 -1.44
N VAL A 202 19.09 -4.43 -2.65
CA VAL A 202 20.06 -5.47 -3.06
C VAL A 202 21.24 -4.94 -3.88
N GLY A 203 21.21 -3.65 -4.22
CA GLY A 203 22.16 -3.01 -5.12
C GLY A 203 21.90 -3.33 -6.60
N PRO A 204 22.63 -2.67 -7.53
CA PRO A 204 22.43 -2.78 -8.96
C PRO A 204 22.44 -4.22 -9.48
N VAL A 205 21.60 -4.52 -10.47
CA VAL A 205 21.54 -5.81 -11.18
C VAL A 205 21.74 -5.60 -12.67
N ARG A 206 22.45 -6.54 -13.33
CA ARG A 206 22.81 -6.47 -14.76
C ARG A 206 22.16 -7.57 -15.59
N SER A 207 21.50 -8.53 -14.95
CA SER A 207 20.88 -9.68 -15.62
C SER A 207 19.74 -10.29 -14.81
N GLU A 208 18.85 -11.00 -15.47
CA GLU A 208 17.77 -11.76 -14.85
C GLU A 208 18.30 -12.85 -13.88
N ARG A 209 19.50 -13.36 -14.15
CA ARG A 209 20.18 -14.29 -13.25
C ARG A 209 20.60 -13.62 -11.94
N GLU A 210 21.11 -12.41 -12.01
CA GLU A 210 21.49 -11.62 -10.82
C GLU A 210 20.23 -11.25 -10.00
N ILE A 211 19.14 -10.83 -10.65
CA ILE A 211 17.86 -10.60 -9.96
C ILE A 211 17.47 -11.84 -9.16
N THR A 212 17.52 -13.01 -9.80
CA THR A 212 17.14 -14.27 -9.17
C THR A 212 18.05 -14.63 -7.99
N THR A 213 19.34 -14.43 -8.12
CA THR A 213 20.32 -14.73 -7.06
C THR A 213 20.08 -13.81 -5.87
N LYS A 214 20.06 -12.50 -6.10
CA LYS A 214 19.85 -11.50 -5.04
C LYS A 214 18.50 -11.64 -4.35
N ALA A 215 17.44 -11.96 -5.08
CA ALA A 215 16.12 -12.23 -4.49
C ALA A 215 16.16 -13.46 -3.56
N LYS A 216 16.87 -14.54 -3.95
CA LYS A 216 17.05 -15.73 -3.09
C LYS A 216 17.82 -15.40 -1.82
N ASP A 217 18.89 -14.62 -1.92
CA ASP A 217 19.71 -14.19 -0.80
C ASP A 217 18.89 -13.30 0.15
N LEU A 218 18.10 -12.38 -0.39
CA LEU A 218 17.20 -11.52 0.39
C LEU A 218 16.13 -12.33 1.14
N ILE A 219 15.49 -13.30 0.48
CA ILE A 219 14.50 -14.18 1.12
C ILE A 219 15.15 -14.96 2.28
N LYS A 220 16.37 -15.44 2.08
CA LYS A 220 17.10 -16.19 3.11
C LYS A 220 17.50 -15.30 4.28
N SER A 221 18.10 -14.14 4.02
CA SER A 221 18.60 -13.20 5.06
C SER A 221 17.47 -12.64 5.93
N LEU A 222 16.32 -12.33 5.31
CA LEU A 222 15.15 -11.79 5.99
C LEU A 222 14.19 -12.87 6.48
N ASN A 223 14.46 -14.15 6.19
CA ASN A 223 13.57 -15.27 6.53
C ASN A 223 12.12 -15.04 6.04
N LEU A 224 11.96 -14.69 4.77
CA LEU A 224 10.67 -14.50 4.14
C LEU A 224 10.09 -15.83 3.64
N GLY A 225 8.75 -15.89 3.49
CA GLY A 225 8.05 -16.93 2.73
C GLY A 225 8.10 -16.66 1.23
N ALA A 226 7.87 -15.41 0.83
CA ALA A 226 7.88 -14.98 -0.57
C ALA A 226 8.33 -13.53 -0.73
N LEU A 227 8.80 -13.19 -1.94
CA LEU A 227 9.09 -11.84 -2.40
C LEU A 227 8.37 -11.63 -3.73
N LEU A 228 7.51 -10.62 -3.81
CA LEU A 228 6.82 -10.23 -5.04
C LEU A 228 7.33 -8.87 -5.52
N VAL A 229 8.13 -8.86 -6.57
CA VAL A 229 8.69 -7.62 -7.14
C VAL A 229 7.79 -7.12 -8.25
N THR A 230 7.25 -5.90 -8.12
CA THR A 230 6.46 -5.25 -9.19
C THR A 230 7.39 -4.49 -10.13
N ARG A 231 7.17 -4.62 -11.46
CA ARG A 231 8.04 -4.08 -12.51
C ARG A 231 7.29 -3.17 -13.50
N GLY A 232 6.21 -2.55 -13.05
CA GLY A 232 5.41 -1.65 -13.89
C GLY A 232 4.88 -2.35 -15.15
N SER A 233 5.23 -1.84 -16.32
CA SER A 233 4.81 -2.40 -17.62
C SER A 233 5.32 -3.82 -17.89
N GLU A 234 6.38 -4.26 -17.22
CA GLU A 234 6.91 -5.63 -17.35
C GLU A 234 6.15 -6.64 -16.47
N GLY A 235 5.20 -6.17 -15.64
CA GLY A 235 4.39 -7.04 -14.77
C GLY A 235 5.04 -7.29 -13.41
N MET A 236 5.15 -8.56 -12.99
CA MET A 236 5.61 -8.94 -11.64
C MET A 236 6.47 -10.18 -11.67
N ILE A 237 7.42 -10.30 -10.74
CA ILE A 237 8.19 -11.51 -10.49
C ILE A 237 7.90 -11.98 -9.06
N LEU A 238 7.45 -13.21 -8.94
CA LEU A 238 7.28 -13.89 -7.66
C LEU A 238 8.49 -14.80 -7.40
N PHE A 239 9.09 -14.66 -6.24
CA PHE A 239 10.03 -15.63 -5.68
C PHE A 239 9.37 -16.25 -4.45
N ASN A 240 8.92 -17.51 -4.55
CA ASN A 240 8.17 -18.21 -3.51
C ASN A 240 8.97 -19.38 -2.95
N LYS A 241 8.95 -19.54 -1.61
CA LYS A 241 9.62 -20.67 -0.95
C LYS A 241 8.70 -21.89 -0.96
N GLU A 242 9.04 -22.88 -1.77
CA GLU A 242 8.32 -24.14 -1.92
C GLU A 242 9.22 -25.32 -1.55
N LYS A 243 8.78 -26.15 -0.61
CA LYS A 243 9.54 -27.33 -0.15
C LYS A 243 11.02 -27.04 0.13
N GLY A 244 11.29 -25.88 0.75
CA GLY A 244 12.65 -25.45 1.12
C GLY A 244 13.49 -24.83 -0.01
N LYS A 245 12.98 -24.78 -1.24
CA LYS A 245 13.63 -24.12 -2.39
C LYS A 245 12.88 -22.84 -2.77
N VAL A 246 13.59 -21.85 -3.28
CA VAL A 246 12.96 -20.63 -3.82
C VAL A 246 12.73 -20.83 -5.31
N VAL A 247 11.46 -20.81 -5.71
CA VAL A 247 11.00 -20.92 -7.10
C VAL A 247 10.67 -19.51 -7.62
N ARG A 248 11.08 -19.20 -8.84
CA ARG A 248 10.74 -17.98 -9.57
C ARG A 248 9.57 -18.24 -10.50
N SER A 249 8.63 -17.31 -10.54
CA SER A 249 7.53 -17.27 -11.50
C SER A 249 7.34 -15.84 -12.01
N ASP A 250 7.26 -15.67 -13.32
CA ASP A 250 7.10 -14.38 -13.97
C ASP A 250 5.63 -14.21 -14.40
N PHE A 251 5.08 -13.03 -14.15
CA PHE A 251 3.70 -12.66 -14.46
C PHE A 251 3.72 -11.40 -15.33
N PRO A 252 3.57 -11.53 -16.66
CA PRO A 252 3.52 -10.37 -17.54
C PRO A 252 2.32 -9.50 -17.21
N THR A 253 2.44 -8.20 -17.48
CA THR A 253 1.35 -7.24 -17.19
C THR A 253 0.04 -7.66 -17.87
N GLN A 254 -1.08 -7.41 -17.18
CA GLN A 254 -2.43 -7.59 -17.72
C GLN A 254 -3.07 -6.24 -18.08
N ALA A 255 -2.34 -5.13 -17.95
CA ALA A 255 -2.81 -3.82 -18.34
C ALA A 255 -2.96 -3.73 -19.87
N LYS A 256 -4.14 -3.31 -20.33
CA LYS A 256 -4.40 -3.04 -21.77
C LYS A 256 -3.98 -1.62 -22.13
N GLU A 257 -4.26 -0.69 -21.25
CA GLU A 257 -3.92 0.73 -21.34
C GLU A 257 -3.44 1.21 -19.98
N VAL A 258 -2.47 2.10 -19.94
CA VAL A 258 -1.96 2.70 -18.70
C VAL A 258 -2.34 4.17 -18.71
N PHE A 259 -3.22 4.55 -17.82
CA PHE A 259 -3.64 5.94 -17.63
C PHE A 259 -2.94 6.57 -16.42
N ASP A 260 -2.92 5.87 -15.29
CA ASP A 260 -2.31 6.34 -14.04
C ASP A 260 -1.84 5.15 -13.21
N VAL A 261 -0.59 5.17 -12.78
CA VAL A 261 0.00 4.09 -11.96
C VAL A 261 -0.17 4.31 -10.45
N SER A 262 -0.80 5.43 -10.05
CA SER A 262 -1.01 5.76 -8.63
C SER A 262 -1.87 4.71 -7.93
N GLY A 263 -1.36 4.16 -6.83
CA GLY A 263 -2.06 3.15 -6.03
C GLY A 263 -2.05 1.74 -6.62
N ALA A 264 -1.29 1.49 -7.70
CA ALA A 264 -1.14 0.14 -8.25
C ALA A 264 -0.53 -0.82 -7.24
N GLY A 265 0.52 -0.42 -6.51
CA GLY A 265 1.13 -1.19 -5.42
C GLY A 265 0.14 -1.51 -4.31
N ASP A 266 -0.63 -0.52 -3.87
CA ASP A 266 -1.70 -0.69 -2.87
C ASP A 266 -2.73 -1.74 -3.33
N THR A 267 -3.10 -1.71 -4.62
CA THR A 267 -4.03 -2.68 -5.21
C THR A 267 -3.42 -4.08 -5.26
N VAL A 268 -2.11 -4.19 -5.58
CA VAL A 268 -1.40 -5.47 -5.59
C VAL A 268 -1.43 -6.11 -4.22
N ILE A 269 -0.96 -5.40 -3.18
CA ILE A 269 -0.88 -5.98 -1.84
C ILE A 269 -2.28 -6.27 -1.27
N ALA A 270 -3.27 -5.40 -1.51
CA ALA A 270 -4.65 -5.61 -1.08
C ALA A 270 -5.26 -6.87 -1.73
N SER A 271 -5.14 -7.01 -3.06
CA SER A 271 -5.68 -8.15 -3.80
C SER A 271 -4.98 -9.45 -3.43
N LEU A 272 -3.65 -9.42 -3.28
CA LEU A 272 -2.85 -10.55 -2.80
C LEU A 272 -3.31 -11.00 -1.41
N ALA A 273 -3.45 -10.07 -0.47
CA ALA A 273 -3.88 -10.35 0.88
C ALA A 273 -5.31 -10.90 0.93
N ALA A 274 -6.24 -10.31 0.19
CA ALA A 274 -7.60 -10.80 0.07
C ALA A 274 -7.64 -12.25 -0.44
N ALA A 275 -6.90 -12.55 -1.50
CA ALA A 275 -6.80 -13.90 -2.07
C ALA A 275 -6.20 -14.91 -1.09
N LEU A 276 -5.06 -14.59 -0.46
CA LEU A 276 -4.41 -15.46 0.52
C LEU A 276 -5.29 -15.73 1.74
N SER A 277 -6.07 -14.74 2.18
CA SER A 277 -6.99 -14.90 3.32
C SER A 277 -8.12 -15.91 3.08
N THR A 278 -8.40 -16.25 1.81
CA THR A 278 -9.37 -17.28 1.43
C THR A 278 -8.77 -18.69 1.30
N GLY A 279 -7.45 -18.83 1.51
CA GLY A 279 -6.74 -20.09 1.38
C GLY A 279 -6.24 -20.38 -0.04
N LEU A 280 -6.28 -19.41 -0.96
CA LEU A 280 -5.64 -19.57 -2.28
C LEU A 280 -4.13 -19.72 -2.11
N ASP A 281 -3.52 -20.53 -2.98
CA ASP A 281 -2.07 -20.64 -3.07
C ASP A 281 -1.43 -19.33 -3.57
N MET A 282 -0.14 -19.16 -3.30
CA MET A 282 0.59 -17.93 -3.60
C MET A 282 0.55 -17.57 -5.10
N THR A 283 0.74 -18.53 -5.98
CA THR A 283 0.76 -18.32 -7.45
C THR A 283 -0.60 -17.83 -7.94
N SER A 284 -1.69 -18.45 -7.49
CA SER A 284 -3.06 -18.05 -7.82
C SER A 284 -3.41 -16.67 -7.26
N ALA A 285 -2.94 -16.37 -6.05
CA ALA A 285 -3.16 -15.07 -5.42
C ALA A 285 -2.42 -13.95 -6.17
N VAL A 286 -1.19 -14.19 -6.64
CA VAL A 286 -0.43 -13.23 -7.47
C VAL A 286 -1.08 -13.02 -8.84
N LYS A 287 -1.59 -14.08 -9.49
CA LYS A 287 -2.35 -13.92 -10.74
C LYS A 287 -3.54 -12.97 -10.57
N LEU A 288 -4.29 -13.13 -9.48
CA LEU A 288 -5.40 -12.22 -9.18
C LEU A 288 -4.92 -10.79 -8.95
N ALA A 289 -3.86 -10.61 -8.16
CA ALA A 289 -3.29 -9.29 -7.89
C ALA A 289 -2.80 -8.59 -9.18
N ASN A 290 -2.21 -9.35 -10.12
CA ASN A 290 -1.75 -8.82 -11.41
C ASN A 290 -2.93 -8.35 -12.27
N VAL A 291 -4.03 -9.11 -12.32
CA VAL A 291 -5.25 -8.71 -13.03
C VAL A 291 -5.85 -7.45 -12.38
N ALA A 292 -5.96 -7.40 -11.05
CA ALA A 292 -6.49 -6.25 -10.32
C ALA A 292 -5.66 -4.98 -10.57
N ALA A 293 -4.33 -5.09 -10.54
CA ALA A 293 -3.43 -3.99 -10.87
C ALA A 293 -3.64 -3.50 -12.32
N GLY A 294 -3.75 -4.44 -13.29
CA GLY A 294 -4.02 -4.10 -14.68
C GLY A 294 -5.34 -3.35 -14.91
N ILE A 295 -6.38 -3.63 -14.11
CA ILE A 295 -7.66 -2.91 -14.16
C ILE A 295 -7.50 -1.48 -13.60
N VAL A 296 -6.75 -1.33 -12.51
CA VAL A 296 -6.63 -0.04 -11.79
C VAL A 296 -5.78 0.95 -12.57
N VAL A 297 -4.67 0.52 -13.18
CA VAL A 297 -3.81 1.44 -13.95
C VAL A 297 -4.48 2.01 -15.20
N GLY A 298 -5.58 1.41 -15.68
CA GLY A 298 -6.43 1.94 -16.74
C GLY A 298 -7.42 3.03 -16.27
N LYS A 299 -7.44 3.36 -14.97
CA LYS A 299 -8.32 4.37 -14.37
C LYS A 299 -7.50 5.56 -13.88
N SER A 300 -8.13 6.73 -13.73
CA SER A 300 -7.47 7.95 -13.21
C SER A 300 -7.34 7.93 -11.69
N GLY A 301 -6.17 8.24 -11.16
CA GLY A 301 -5.86 8.34 -9.74
C GLY A 301 -5.97 7.02 -8.97
N THR A 302 -5.98 7.09 -7.63
CA THR A 302 -6.18 5.90 -6.79
C THR A 302 -7.59 5.34 -6.99
N ALA A 303 -7.69 4.27 -7.79
CA ALA A 303 -8.94 3.58 -8.10
C ALA A 303 -8.97 2.18 -7.48
N THR A 304 -10.14 1.52 -7.47
CA THR A 304 -10.30 0.16 -6.98
C THR A 304 -10.62 -0.82 -8.11
N ALA A 305 -10.20 -2.07 -7.94
CA ALA A 305 -10.55 -3.18 -8.81
C ALA A 305 -11.90 -3.79 -8.37
N SER A 306 -12.99 -3.07 -8.66
CA SER A 306 -14.37 -3.54 -8.40
C SER A 306 -15.06 -3.87 -9.70
#